data_f05cb1940a4a2eaba1677f79ec4b2ae6
#
_entry.id   f05cb1940a4a2eaba1677f79ec4b2ae6
#
_cell.length_a   1.000
_cell.length_b   1.000
_cell.length_c   1.000
_cell.angle_alpha   90.00
_cell.angle_beta   90.00
_cell.angle_gamma   90.00
#
_symmetry.space_group_name_H-M   'P 1'
#
loop_
_entity.id
_entity.type
_entity.pdbx_description
1 polymer ?
#
loop_
_entity_poly.entity_id
_entity_poly.type
_entity_poly.pdbx_seq_one_letter_code
_entity_poly.pdbx_strand_id
1 'polypeptide(L)'
;VKASVKEGDRKQALADIAKLDAQIKGSIERVKSIVVSLRPPSLENDGALGGSIRELLENISGYVHIPHTFEYEPVSGENGVSDSVKILLYRIVQEALNNIVKHSRAKHIYVLLKRKNDAIRLVVEDDGIGFKPLKQGSIRKVGLLAMKDSVRLLGGTISIKSAPGKGTRIEVVCPCVVYGGKE
;
A
#
# COMPACT_ATOMS: atom_id res chain seq x y z
N VAL A 1 -32.05 -43.14 15.59
CA VAL A 1 -30.80 -43.73 15.07
C VAL A 1 -29.73 -42.63 15.19
N LYS A 2 -28.93 -42.65 16.29
CA LYS A 2 -27.74 -41.78 16.40
C LYS A 2 -26.64 -42.40 15.54
N ALA A 3 -26.35 -41.84 14.40
CA ALA A 3 -25.16 -42.18 13.63
C ALA A 3 -23.93 -41.77 14.47
N SER A 4 -23.23 -42.76 15.00
CA SER A 4 -21.92 -42.55 15.62
C SER A 4 -20.91 -42.22 14.54
N VAL A 5 -20.57 -40.96 14.40
CA VAL A 5 -19.47 -40.50 13.55
C VAL A 5 -18.18 -41.07 14.16
N LYS A 6 -17.46 -41.93 13.42
CA LYS A 6 -16.19 -42.47 13.85
C LYS A 6 -15.22 -41.34 14.14
N GLU A 7 -14.40 -41.46 15.16
CA GLU A 7 -13.47 -40.41 15.63
C GLU A 7 -12.48 -39.96 14.52
N GLY A 8 -12.12 -40.88 13.60
CA GLY A 8 -11.34 -40.61 12.41
C GLY A 8 -12.03 -39.66 11.43
N ASP A 9 -13.34 -39.85 11.19
CA ASP A 9 -14.13 -39.00 10.29
C ASP A 9 -14.26 -37.58 10.84
N ARG A 10 -14.37 -37.43 12.16
CA ARG A 10 -14.44 -36.12 12.84
C ARG A 10 -13.13 -35.38 12.73
N LYS A 11 -11.98 -36.06 12.88
CA LYS A 11 -10.65 -35.45 12.75
C LYS A 11 -10.38 -35.00 11.32
N GLN A 12 -10.80 -35.81 10.33
CA GLN A 12 -10.69 -35.48 8.92
C GLN A 12 -11.59 -34.29 8.58
N ALA A 13 -12.84 -34.28 9.02
CA ALA A 13 -13.76 -33.14 8.78
C ALA A 13 -13.23 -31.85 9.40
N LEU A 14 -12.64 -31.84 10.58
CA LEU A 14 -12.01 -30.69 11.19
C LEU A 14 -10.81 -30.18 10.37
N ALA A 15 -9.99 -31.08 9.84
CA ALA A 15 -8.87 -30.73 8.98
C ALA A 15 -9.35 -30.10 7.64
N ASP A 16 -10.41 -30.65 7.06
CA ASP A 16 -11.00 -30.15 5.82
C ASP A 16 -11.66 -28.77 6.03
N ILE A 17 -12.33 -28.55 7.16
CA ILE A 17 -12.87 -27.24 7.55
C ILE A 17 -11.74 -26.22 7.72
N ALA A 18 -10.65 -26.57 8.40
CA ALA A 18 -9.50 -25.69 8.58
C ALA A 18 -8.85 -25.32 7.23
N LYS A 19 -8.78 -26.27 6.29
CA LYS A 19 -8.28 -26.04 4.93
C LYS A 19 -9.20 -25.12 4.12
N LEU A 20 -10.51 -25.31 4.21
CA LEU A 20 -11.50 -24.45 3.59
C LEU A 20 -11.46 -23.03 4.16
N ASP A 21 -11.36 -22.86 5.48
CA ASP A 21 -11.22 -21.56 6.13
C ASP A 21 -9.97 -20.83 5.64
N ALA A 22 -8.83 -21.51 5.54
CA ALA A 22 -7.61 -20.96 4.99
C ALA A 22 -7.75 -20.55 3.52
N GLN A 23 -8.46 -21.34 2.69
CA GLN A 23 -8.72 -21.03 1.29
C GLN A 23 -9.66 -19.83 1.14
N ILE A 24 -10.71 -19.74 1.95
CA ILE A 24 -11.65 -18.61 1.97
C ILE A 24 -10.90 -17.34 2.38
N LYS A 25 -10.14 -17.37 3.46
CA LYS A 25 -9.29 -16.23 3.88
C LYS A 25 -8.33 -15.79 2.78
N GLY A 26 -7.65 -16.73 2.15
CA GLY A 26 -6.77 -16.42 1.01
C GLY A 26 -7.49 -15.85 -0.21
N SER A 27 -8.74 -16.23 -0.44
CA SER A 27 -9.57 -15.68 -1.52
C SER A 27 -10.07 -14.27 -1.18
N ILE A 28 -10.49 -14.02 0.04
CA ILE A 28 -10.85 -12.71 0.56
C ILE A 28 -9.67 -11.74 0.43
N GLU A 29 -8.46 -12.16 0.81
CA GLU A 29 -7.25 -11.33 0.68
C GLU A 29 -6.92 -11.02 -0.79
N ARG A 30 -7.14 -11.97 -1.71
CA ARG A 30 -6.99 -11.73 -3.16
C ARG A 30 -8.01 -10.72 -3.67
N VAL A 31 -9.28 -10.85 -3.29
CA VAL A 31 -10.33 -9.90 -3.68
C VAL A 31 -10.05 -8.50 -3.13
N LYS A 32 -9.66 -8.39 -1.86
CA LYS A 32 -9.24 -7.11 -1.25
C LYS A 32 -8.09 -6.46 -2.03
N SER A 33 -7.09 -7.23 -2.41
CA SER A 33 -5.95 -6.76 -3.20
C SER A 33 -6.36 -6.27 -4.60
N ILE A 34 -7.36 -6.90 -5.21
CA ILE A 34 -7.91 -6.49 -6.50
C ILE A 34 -8.69 -5.18 -6.35
N VAL A 35 -9.53 -5.04 -5.33
CA VAL A 35 -10.27 -3.81 -5.06
C VAL A 35 -9.35 -2.60 -4.88
N VAL A 36 -8.22 -2.79 -4.18
CA VAL A 36 -7.20 -1.75 -4.01
C VAL A 36 -6.50 -1.41 -5.34
N SER A 37 -6.38 -2.38 -6.27
CA SER A 37 -5.64 -2.20 -7.54
C SER A 37 -6.47 -1.69 -8.72
N LEU A 38 -7.80 -1.80 -8.69
CA LEU A 38 -8.64 -1.62 -9.88
C LEU A 38 -9.15 -0.21 -10.13
N ARG A 39 -8.94 0.76 -9.24
CA ARG A 39 -9.45 2.11 -9.45
C ARG A 39 -8.31 3.14 -9.51
N PRO A 40 -7.80 3.48 -10.70
CA PRO A 40 -7.10 4.74 -10.84
C PRO A 40 -8.13 5.86 -10.59
N PRO A 41 -7.87 6.78 -9.65
CA PRO A 41 -8.73 7.93 -9.50
C PRO A 41 -8.64 8.78 -10.76
N SER A 42 -9.73 9.46 -11.11
CA SER A 42 -9.67 10.62 -11.99
C SER A 42 -8.90 11.71 -11.24
N LEU A 43 -7.59 11.79 -11.46
CA LEU A 43 -6.70 12.80 -10.86
C LEU A 43 -6.80 14.15 -11.59
N GLU A 44 -7.88 14.36 -12.38
CA GLU A 44 -8.07 15.50 -13.26
C GLU A 44 -8.55 16.76 -12.54
N ASN A 45 -9.00 16.67 -11.29
CA ASN A 45 -9.48 17.81 -10.53
C ASN A 45 -8.47 18.27 -9.48
N ASP A 46 -8.42 19.58 -9.25
CA ASP A 46 -7.65 20.20 -8.16
C ASP A 46 -8.03 19.60 -6.80
N GLY A 47 -7.02 19.21 -6.02
CA GLY A 47 -7.24 18.50 -4.75
C GLY A 47 -7.37 16.98 -4.89
N ALA A 48 -7.30 16.43 -6.10
CA ALA A 48 -7.57 15.04 -6.41
C ALA A 48 -6.62 14.05 -5.70
N LEU A 49 -5.32 14.35 -5.59
CA LEU A 49 -4.36 13.40 -4.99
C LEU A 49 -4.64 13.16 -3.50
N GLY A 50 -4.80 14.22 -2.71
CA GLY A 50 -5.10 14.11 -1.28
C GLY A 50 -6.44 13.44 -1.02
N GLY A 51 -7.47 13.80 -1.79
CA GLY A 51 -8.80 13.18 -1.74
C GLY A 51 -8.76 11.69 -2.10
N SER A 52 -8.06 11.35 -3.16
CA SER A 52 -7.92 9.96 -3.63
C SER A 52 -7.14 9.09 -2.65
N ILE A 53 -6.10 9.63 -2.00
CA ILE A 53 -5.36 8.91 -0.95
C ILE A 53 -6.26 8.71 0.28
N ARG A 54 -7.06 9.71 0.66
CA ARG A 54 -8.02 9.60 1.77
C ARG A 54 -9.05 8.49 1.50
N GLU A 55 -9.69 8.51 0.34
CA GLU A 55 -10.64 7.48 -0.06
C GLU A 55 -10.02 6.08 -0.03
N LEU A 56 -8.78 5.94 -0.51
CA LEU A 56 -8.05 4.68 -0.49
C LEU A 56 -7.78 4.19 0.94
N LEU A 57 -7.42 5.07 1.86
CA LEU A 57 -7.18 4.76 3.26
C LEU A 57 -8.48 4.38 3.98
N GLU A 58 -9.56 5.11 3.76
CA GLU A 58 -10.88 4.82 4.32
C GLU A 58 -11.40 3.46 3.85
N ASN A 59 -11.28 3.17 2.55
CA ASN A 59 -11.68 1.88 2.00
C ASN A 59 -10.88 0.73 2.64
N ILE A 60 -9.56 0.85 2.76
CA ILE A 60 -8.73 -0.19 3.38
C ILE A 60 -9.04 -0.34 4.86
N SER A 61 -9.13 0.76 5.60
CA SER A 61 -9.46 0.71 7.04
C SER A 61 -10.82 0.06 7.28
N GLY A 62 -11.80 0.32 6.43
CA GLY A 62 -13.12 -0.33 6.50
C GLY A 62 -13.06 -1.85 6.30
N TYR A 63 -12.17 -2.32 5.39
CA TYR A 63 -12.08 -3.75 5.09
C TYR A 63 -11.19 -4.54 6.06
N VAL A 64 -10.07 -3.97 6.51
CA VAL A 64 -9.08 -4.69 7.35
C VAL A 64 -9.08 -4.25 8.79
N HIS A 65 -9.89 -3.25 9.16
CA HIS A 65 -10.02 -2.70 10.51
C HIS A 65 -8.66 -2.24 11.11
N ILE A 66 -7.78 -1.68 10.26
CA ILE A 66 -6.54 -1.07 10.71
C ILE A 66 -6.76 0.44 10.76
N PRO A 67 -6.71 1.08 11.93
CA PRO A 67 -6.81 2.53 12.05
C PRO A 67 -5.66 3.22 11.31
N HIS A 68 -5.94 4.41 10.79
CA HIS A 68 -4.93 5.21 10.09
C HIS A 68 -4.94 6.66 10.53
N THR A 69 -3.81 7.31 10.33
CA THR A 69 -3.64 8.77 10.42
C THR A 69 -3.19 9.29 9.07
N PHE A 70 -3.91 10.27 8.53
CA PHE A 70 -3.53 10.93 7.28
C PHE A 70 -3.30 12.42 7.53
N GLU A 71 -2.04 12.81 7.52
CA GLU A 71 -1.64 14.22 7.53
C GLU A 71 -1.52 14.74 6.10
N TYR A 72 -2.42 15.63 5.76
CA TYR A 72 -2.46 16.26 4.45
C TYR A 72 -2.52 17.78 4.63
N GLU A 73 -1.49 18.45 4.15
CA GLU A 73 -1.53 19.91 4.00
C GLU A 73 -2.01 20.22 2.57
N PRO A 74 -3.23 20.77 2.41
CA PRO A 74 -3.72 21.18 1.11
C PRO A 74 -2.71 22.14 0.47
N VAL A 75 -2.21 21.74 -0.65
CA VAL A 75 -1.28 22.59 -1.40
C VAL A 75 -2.11 23.66 -2.07
N SER A 76 -2.02 24.91 -1.59
CA SER A 76 -2.54 26.05 -2.33
C SER A 76 -1.89 26.03 -3.72
N GLY A 77 -2.63 25.58 -4.75
CA GLY A 77 -2.15 25.40 -6.11
C GLY A 77 -1.57 23.99 -6.37
N GLU A 78 -2.36 22.91 -6.21
CA GLU A 78 -2.04 21.59 -6.81
C GLU A 78 -1.84 21.68 -8.34
N ASN A 79 -2.24 22.79 -8.95
CA ASN A 79 -1.96 23.17 -10.34
C ASN A 79 -0.47 23.19 -10.70
N GLY A 80 0.44 23.10 -9.71
CA GLY A 80 1.88 22.99 -9.94
C GLY A 80 2.46 21.59 -9.80
N VAL A 81 1.65 20.56 -9.57
CA VAL A 81 2.12 19.17 -9.53
C VAL A 81 1.72 18.46 -10.80
N SER A 82 2.69 17.92 -11.55
CA SER A 82 2.40 17.21 -12.80
C SER A 82 1.59 15.96 -12.54
N ASP A 83 0.69 15.61 -13.46
CA ASP A 83 -0.15 14.42 -13.34
C ASP A 83 0.66 13.12 -13.25
N SER A 84 1.82 13.07 -13.91
CA SER A 84 2.75 11.95 -13.78
C SER A 84 3.23 11.76 -12.35
N VAL A 85 3.51 12.85 -11.63
CA VAL A 85 3.92 12.79 -10.20
C VAL A 85 2.73 12.39 -9.33
N LYS A 86 1.54 12.96 -9.57
CA LYS A 86 0.32 12.58 -8.83
C LYS A 86 0.02 11.08 -8.97
N ILE A 87 0.04 10.57 -10.20
CA ILE A 87 -0.19 9.15 -10.51
C ILE A 87 0.87 8.28 -9.84
N LEU A 88 2.14 8.65 -9.90
CA LEU A 88 3.23 7.93 -9.25
C LEU A 88 3.01 7.84 -7.74
N LEU A 89 2.75 8.97 -7.08
CA LEU A 89 2.57 9.01 -5.63
C LEU A 89 1.36 8.18 -5.19
N TYR A 90 0.24 8.27 -5.92
CA TYR A 90 -0.93 7.44 -5.67
C TYR A 90 -0.60 5.95 -5.78
N ARG A 91 0.11 5.52 -6.84
CA ARG A 91 0.52 4.13 -7.02
C ARG A 91 1.46 3.64 -5.92
N ILE A 92 2.33 4.50 -5.41
CA ILE A 92 3.21 4.16 -4.28
C ILE A 92 2.40 3.92 -3.02
N VAL A 93 1.41 4.79 -2.71
CA VAL A 93 0.50 4.56 -1.58
C VAL A 93 -0.25 3.25 -1.76
N GLN A 94 -0.83 3.01 -2.94
CA GLN A 94 -1.57 1.80 -3.26
C GLN A 94 -0.74 0.53 -3.03
N GLU A 95 0.50 0.49 -3.54
CA GLU A 95 1.40 -0.65 -3.38
C GLU A 95 1.87 -0.80 -1.92
N ALA A 96 2.15 0.31 -1.23
CA ALA A 96 2.50 0.29 0.19
C ALA A 96 1.37 -0.29 1.04
N LEU A 97 0.14 0.17 0.84
CA LEU A 97 -1.04 -0.32 1.53
C LEU A 97 -1.33 -1.80 1.23
N ASN A 98 -1.14 -2.20 -0.03
CA ASN A 98 -1.25 -3.61 -0.43
C ASN A 98 -0.23 -4.49 0.30
N ASN A 99 1.01 -4.01 0.47
CA ASN A 99 2.05 -4.69 1.24
C ASN A 99 1.71 -4.75 2.73
N ILE A 100 1.14 -3.69 3.28
CA ILE A 100 0.69 -3.64 4.67
C ILE A 100 -0.39 -4.69 4.91
N VAL A 101 -1.45 -4.69 4.11
CA VAL A 101 -2.57 -5.66 4.22
C VAL A 101 -2.09 -7.10 4.11
N LYS A 102 -1.20 -7.39 3.15
CA LYS A 102 -0.75 -8.77 2.89
C LYS A 102 0.28 -9.29 3.89
N HIS A 103 1.07 -8.39 4.47
CA HIS A 103 2.32 -8.82 5.05
C HIS A 103 2.70 -8.22 6.39
N SER A 104 2.13 -7.05 6.77
CA SER A 104 2.70 -6.31 7.90
C SER A 104 2.17 -6.75 9.26
N ARG A 105 0.94 -7.22 9.35
CA ARG A 105 0.22 -7.38 10.64
C ARG A 105 0.22 -6.07 11.45
N ALA A 106 0.19 -4.94 10.76
CA ALA A 106 0.18 -3.64 11.39
C ALA A 106 -1.10 -3.41 12.21
N LYS A 107 -0.98 -2.60 13.23
CA LYS A 107 -2.09 -2.12 14.06
C LYS A 107 -2.44 -0.67 13.73
N HIS A 108 -1.55 0.03 13.06
CA HIS A 108 -1.74 1.43 12.65
C HIS A 108 -0.99 1.72 11.34
N ILE A 109 -1.59 2.59 10.52
CA ILE A 109 -1.01 3.11 9.29
C ILE A 109 -0.88 4.62 9.43
N TYR A 110 0.27 5.17 9.09
CA TYR A 110 0.50 6.60 9.03
C TYR A 110 0.84 7.01 7.60
N VAL A 111 0.15 8.02 7.09
CA VAL A 111 0.45 8.62 5.78
C VAL A 111 0.59 10.12 5.94
N LEU A 112 1.64 10.68 5.36
CA LEU A 112 1.88 12.12 5.25
C LEU A 112 2.02 12.48 3.78
N LEU A 113 1.27 13.47 3.32
CA LEU A 113 1.44 14.11 2.03
C LEU A 113 1.59 15.61 2.23
N LYS A 114 2.75 16.13 1.90
CA LYS A 114 3.10 17.53 2.14
C LYS A 114 3.93 18.09 0.99
N ARG A 115 3.61 19.30 0.56
CA ARG A 115 4.47 20.07 -0.35
C ARG A 115 5.41 20.96 0.46
N LYS A 116 6.66 21.03 0.03
CA LYS A 116 7.63 21.99 0.53
C LYS A 116 8.38 22.58 -0.67
N ASN A 117 8.19 23.86 -0.92
CA ASN A 117 8.71 24.54 -2.12
C ASN A 117 8.24 23.82 -3.41
N ASP A 118 9.17 23.49 -4.29
CA ASP A 118 8.91 22.83 -5.57
C ASP A 118 8.98 21.28 -5.49
N ALA A 119 8.89 20.73 -4.30
CA ALA A 119 8.91 19.29 -4.07
C ALA A 119 7.71 18.83 -3.25
N ILE A 120 7.21 17.64 -3.57
CA ILE A 120 6.18 16.95 -2.82
C ILE A 120 6.81 15.78 -2.07
N ARG A 121 6.49 15.68 -0.78
CA ARG A 121 6.94 14.62 0.11
C ARG A 121 5.77 13.73 0.47
N LEU A 122 5.94 12.43 0.23
CA LEU A 122 5.04 11.37 0.66
C LEU A 122 5.76 10.49 1.68
N VAL A 123 5.10 10.20 2.78
CA VAL A 123 5.54 9.17 3.73
C VAL A 123 4.39 8.18 3.92
N VAL A 124 4.69 6.88 3.86
CA VAL A 124 3.80 5.81 4.28
C VAL A 124 4.53 4.95 5.29
N GLU A 125 3.94 4.78 6.47
CA GLU A 125 4.55 4.05 7.57
C GLU A 125 3.54 3.09 8.20
N ASP A 126 4.00 1.90 8.57
CA ASP A 126 3.26 0.91 9.35
C ASP A 126 4.06 0.48 10.58
N ASP A 127 3.36 0.12 11.64
CA ASP A 127 3.92 -0.40 12.89
C ASP A 127 3.98 -1.94 12.94
N GLY A 128 3.95 -2.59 11.77
CA GLY A 128 3.87 -4.04 11.67
C GLY A 128 5.18 -4.77 11.96
N ILE A 129 5.22 -6.04 11.51
CA ILE A 129 6.36 -6.92 11.78
C ILE A 129 7.65 -6.52 11.05
N GLY A 130 7.55 -5.65 10.04
CA GLY A 130 8.68 -5.27 9.21
C GLY A 130 9.35 -6.45 8.49
N PHE A 131 10.52 -6.21 7.93
CA PHE A 131 11.31 -7.24 7.24
C PHE A 131 12.80 -6.95 7.27
N LYS A 132 13.63 -8.00 7.12
CA LYS A 132 15.07 -7.85 6.88
C LYS A 132 15.35 -7.39 5.46
N PRO A 133 16.49 -6.75 5.17
CA PRO A 133 16.90 -6.45 3.80
C PRO A 133 16.73 -7.66 2.90
N LEU A 134 16.00 -7.48 1.80
CA LEU A 134 15.59 -8.59 0.94
C LEU A 134 16.77 -9.16 0.16
N LYS A 135 16.94 -10.50 0.17
CA LYS A 135 17.86 -11.20 -0.72
C LYS A 135 17.44 -11.01 -2.17
N GLN A 136 18.41 -11.11 -3.12
CA GLN A 136 18.09 -11.05 -4.55
C GLN A 136 17.07 -12.14 -4.92
N GLY A 137 16.07 -11.78 -5.77
CA GLY A 137 15.09 -12.74 -6.31
C GLY A 137 13.77 -12.87 -5.53
N SER A 138 13.54 -12.16 -4.43
CA SER A 138 12.24 -12.20 -3.76
C SER A 138 11.17 -11.36 -4.50
N ILE A 139 9.93 -11.85 -4.56
CA ILE A 139 8.78 -11.17 -5.20
C ILE A 139 8.55 -9.77 -4.60
N ARG A 140 8.69 -9.62 -3.29
CA ARG A 140 8.65 -8.30 -2.61
C ARG A 140 9.67 -7.31 -3.17
N LYS A 141 10.83 -7.80 -3.59
CA LYS A 141 11.88 -6.96 -4.16
C LYS A 141 11.45 -6.37 -5.51
N VAL A 142 10.62 -7.06 -6.28
CA VAL A 142 10.14 -6.60 -7.59
C VAL A 142 9.28 -5.34 -7.44
N GLY A 143 8.28 -5.35 -6.57
CA GLY A 143 7.42 -4.18 -6.31
C GLY A 143 8.22 -2.98 -5.77
N LEU A 144 9.08 -3.21 -4.78
CA LEU A 144 9.93 -2.14 -4.20
C LEU A 144 10.96 -1.61 -5.21
N LEU A 145 11.47 -2.44 -6.10
CA LEU A 145 12.39 -2.03 -7.16
C LEU A 145 11.67 -1.18 -8.20
N ALA A 146 10.50 -1.63 -8.66
CA ALA A 146 9.67 -0.88 -9.59
C ALA A 146 9.30 0.52 -9.06
N MET A 147 8.96 0.65 -7.77
CA MET A 147 8.76 1.95 -7.13
C MET A 147 10.03 2.83 -7.24
N LYS A 148 11.20 2.27 -6.94
CA LYS A 148 12.47 3.02 -6.99
C LYS A 148 12.77 3.53 -8.39
N ASP A 149 12.59 2.69 -9.39
CA ASP A 149 12.85 3.03 -10.79
C ASP A 149 11.87 4.11 -11.27
N SER A 150 10.57 3.96 -10.95
CA SER A 150 9.56 4.95 -11.31
C SER A 150 9.81 6.33 -10.67
N VAL A 151 10.21 6.36 -9.38
CA VAL A 151 10.54 7.60 -8.69
C VAL A 151 11.75 8.29 -9.32
N ARG A 152 12.80 7.52 -9.66
CA ARG A 152 14.01 8.04 -10.32
C ARG A 152 13.73 8.62 -11.69
N LEU A 153 12.87 7.96 -12.48
CA LEU A 153 12.48 8.46 -13.81
C LEU A 153 11.84 9.84 -13.76
N LEU A 154 11.16 10.18 -12.68
CA LEU A 154 10.55 11.51 -12.47
C LEU A 154 11.46 12.46 -11.67
N GLY A 155 12.76 12.16 -11.55
CA GLY A 155 13.74 13.01 -10.86
C GLY A 155 13.60 13.02 -9.33
N GLY A 156 12.82 12.08 -8.77
CA GLY A 156 12.61 11.97 -7.34
C GLY A 156 13.60 11.07 -6.62
N THR A 157 13.46 11.02 -5.30
CA THR A 157 14.21 10.13 -4.41
C THR A 157 13.24 9.30 -3.58
N ILE A 158 13.62 8.06 -3.28
CA ILE A 158 12.85 7.15 -2.42
C ILE A 158 13.77 6.48 -1.40
N SER A 159 13.34 6.46 -0.14
CA SER A 159 13.96 5.75 0.96
C SER A 159 12.98 4.73 1.53
N ILE A 160 13.42 3.48 1.68
CA ILE A 160 12.61 2.42 2.28
C ILE A 160 13.41 1.88 3.47
N LYS A 161 12.86 2.05 4.67
CA LYS A 161 13.44 1.58 5.93
C LYS A 161 12.51 0.55 6.55
N SER A 162 13.03 -0.63 6.86
CA SER A 162 12.30 -1.67 7.58
C SER A 162 13.27 -2.54 8.36
N ALA A 163 12.82 -3.01 9.50
CA ALA A 163 13.54 -3.99 10.31
C ALA A 163 12.53 -4.90 11.03
N PRO A 164 12.90 -6.15 11.37
CA PRO A 164 12.02 -7.06 12.10
C PRO A 164 11.51 -6.42 13.40
N GLY A 165 10.19 -6.41 13.57
CA GLY A 165 9.50 -5.82 14.72
C GLY A 165 9.46 -4.29 14.77
N LYS A 166 9.89 -3.59 13.67
CA LYS A 166 9.94 -2.13 13.60
C LYS A 166 9.06 -1.54 12.49
N GLY A 167 8.19 -2.35 11.88
CA GLY A 167 7.36 -1.92 10.78
C GLY A 167 8.15 -1.56 9.51
N THR A 168 7.51 -0.79 8.65
CA THR A 168 8.11 -0.29 7.41
C THR A 168 7.79 1.18 7.22
N ARG A 169 8.78 1.95 6.77
CA ARG A 169 8.65 3.35 6.39
C ARG A 169 9.14 3.54 4.97
N ILE A 170 8.25 4.02 4.11
CA ILE A 170 8.54 4.45 2.74
C ILE A 170 8.45 5.96 2.70
N GLU A 171 9.50 6.61 2.23
CA GLU A 171 9.56 8.06 2.09
C GLU A 171 9.97 8.41 0.68
N VAL A 172 9.18 9.23 0.00
CA VAL A 172 9.38 9.68 -1.37
C VAL A 172 9.41 11.20 -1.39
N VAL A 173 10.34 11.75 -2.15
CA VAL A 173 10.39 13.17 -2.47
C VAL A 173 10.51 13.29 -3.98
N CYS A 174 9.55 13.98 -4.61
CA CYS A 174 9.55 14.23 -6.05
C CYS A 174 9.48 15.73 -6.32
N PRO A 175 10.11 16.25 -7.40
CA PRO A 175 9.82 17.59 -7.87
C PRO A 175 8.34 17.69 -8.29
N CYS A 176 7.72 18.82 -8.03
CA CYS A 176 6.32 19.03 -8.43
C CYS A 176 6.15 19.02 -9.95
N VAL A 177 7.11 19.58 -10.67
CA VAL A 177 7.13 19.64 -12.13
C VAL A 177 8.25 18.77 -12.67
N VAL A 178 7.91 17.85 -13.57
CA VAL A 178 8.90 17.09 -14.32
C VAL A 178 9.27 17.92 -15.53
N TYR A 179 10.47 18.47 -15.56
CA TYR A 179 11.00 19.08 -16.77
C TYR A 179 11.27 17.93 -17.75
N GLY A 180 10.46 17.85 -18.81
CA GLY A 180 10.61 16.83 -19.84
C GLY A 180 12.06 16.88 -20.37
N GLY A 181 12.70 15.72 -20.38
CA GLY A 181 13.91 15.55 -21.16
C GLY A 181 13.57 15.96 -22.59
N LYS A 182 14.41 16.77 -23.20
CA LYS A 182 14.30 17.16 -24.60
C LYS A 182 14.14 15.90 -25.45
N GLU A 183 13.12 15.93 -26.32
CA GLU A 183 13.02 15.01 -27.44
C GLU A 183 14.34 14.99 -28.25
#